data_760d37234d5622031386853c45636f94
#
_entry.id   760d37234d5622031386853c45636f94
#
_cell.length_a   1.000
_cell.length_b   1.000
_cell.length_c   1.000
_cell.angle_alpha   90.00
_cell.angle_beta   90.00
_cell.angle_gamma   90.00
#
_symmetry.space_group_name_H-M   'P 1'
#
loop_
_entity.id
_entity.type
_entity.pdbx_description
1 polymer ?
#
loop_
_entity_poly.entity_id
_entity_poly.type
_entity_poly.pdbx_seq_one_letter_code
_entity_poly.pdbx_strand_id
1 'polypeptide(L)'
;MNIQKNQEYIVEIIDNGFEGEGIAKIDNFTIFIPDVIKGEKVKILIVKVLSSHAFGKVIEIISKSEFRQDAGCLTYKRCGGCNLRHIRYEQTLKIKQNAVQSLVNKTLKTKLQVQETIGMEKPFHYRNKAQYPFGIDKCGEPVIGVYAKRTHEVIPMEKCLIQNTQSEEIAKYILKFIKQNKINIHNENT
;
A
#
# COMPACT_ATOMS: atom_id res chain seq x y z
N MET A 1 -18.42 -22.16 -9.44
CA MET A 1 -18.79 -21.76 -8.05
C MET A 1 -19.25 -20.31 -8.06
N ASN A 2 -20.25 -19.95 -7.22
CA ASN A 2 -20.69 -18.55 -7.13
C ASN A 2 -19.95 -17.90 -5.97
N ILE A 3 -18.93 -17.08 -6.27
CA ILE A 3 -18.13 -16.37 -5.25
C ILE A 3 -19.02 -15.30 -4.62
N GLN A 4 -19.12 -15.32 -3.27
CA GLN A 4 -19.96 -14.40 -2.52
C GLN A 4 -19.13 -13.61 -1.51
N LYS A 5 -19.60 -12.41 -1.18
CA LYS A 5 -19.03 -11.59 -0.11
C LYS A 5 -19.06 -12.36 1.22
N ASN A 6 -18.03 -12.15 2.04
CA ASN A 6 -17.81 -12.80 3.34
C ASN A 6 -17.48 -14.31 3.29
N GLN A 7 -17.24 -14.89 2.12
CA GLN A 7 -16.69 -16.24 2.02
C GLN A 7 -15.17 -16.23 2.14
N GLU A 8 -14.63 -17.30 2.71
CA GLU A 8 -13.20 -17.53 2.86
C GLU A 8 -12.69 -18.54 1.85
N TYR A 9 -11.50 -18.30 1.31
CA TYR A 9 -10.83 -19.20 0.38
C TYR A 9 -9.34 -19.28 0.69
N ILE A 10 -8.74 -20.42 0.36
CA ILE A 10 -7.30 -20.58 0.29
C ILE A 10 -6.92 -20.50 -1.18
N VAL A 11 -6.03 -19.55 -1.51
CA VAL A 11 -5.60 -19.28 -2.88
C VAL A 11 -4.09 -19.15 -2.98
N GLU A 12 -3.56 -19.43 -4.15
CA GLU A 12 -2.18 -19.11 -4.51
C GLU A 12 -2.15 -17.79 -5.30
N ILE A 13 -1.18 -16.94 -5.00
CA ILE A 13 -0.97 -15.68 -5.72
C ILE A 13 -0.18 -15.96 -6.99
N ILE A 14 -0.83 -15.86 -8.13
CA ILE A 14 -0.28 -16.20 -9.43
C ILE A 14 0.49 -15.06 -10.08
N ASP A 15 0.18 -13.80 -9.70
CA ASP A 15 0.87 -12.61 -10.21
C ASP A 15 0.70 -11.41 -9.27
N ASN A 16 1.41 -10.31 -9.56
CA ASN A 16 1.17 -9.00 -8.95
C ASN A 16 0.65 -8.02 -10.00
N GLY A 17 -0.40 -7.27 -9.65
CA GLY A 17 -1.00 -6.26 -10.48
C GLY A 17 -0.18 -4.96 -10.54
N PHE A 18 -0.69 -4.00 -11.30
CA PHE A 18 -0.01 -2.73 -11.56
C PHE A 18 0.21 -1.88 -10.30
N GLU A 19 -0.74 -1.89 -9.37
CA GLU A 19 -0.63 -1.17 -8.09
C GLU A 19 0.05 -2.01 -6.99
N GLY A 20 0.51 -3.23 -7.33
CA GLY A 20 1.22 -4.13 -6.43
C GLY A 20 0.32 -5.08 -5.65
N GLU A 21 -0.99 -5.08 -5.91
CA GLU A 21 -1.91 -6.09 -5.39
C GLU A 21 -1.58 -7.47 -5.96
N GLY A 22 -1.80 -8.52 -5.19
CA GLY A 22 -1.70 -9.88 -5.69
C GLY A 22 -2.94 -10.26 -6.49
N ILE A 23 -2.73 -11.11 -7.48
CA ILE A 23 -3.77 -11.67 -8.33
C ILE A 23 -3.87 -13.16 -8.04
N ALA A 24 -5.08 -13.61 -7.73
CA ALA A 24 -5.42 -15.03 -7.63
C ALA A 24 -6.63 -15.34 -8.53
N LYS A 25 -6.89 -16.62 -8.77
CA LYS A 25 -8.07 -17.09 -9.48
C LYS A 25 -8.78 -18.19 -8.70
N ILE A 26 -10.10 -18.11 -8.68
CA ILE A 26 -10.99 -19.17 -8.21
C ILE A 26 -11.94 -19.48 -9.37
N ASP A 27 -11.91 -20.69 -9.92
CA ASP A 27 -12.71 -21.09 -11.10
C ASP A 27 -12.63 -20.10 -12.27
N ASN A 28 -11.42 -19.64 -12.60
CA ASN A 28 -11.14 -18.60 -13.61
C ASN A 28 -11.62 -17.18 -13.26
N PHE A 29 -12.26 -16.98 -12.12
CA PHE A 29 -12.67 -15.65 -11.67
C PHE A 29 -11.52 -14.97 -10.94
N THR A 30 -11.20 -13.75 -11.35
CA THR A 30 -10.03 -13.01 -10.84
C THR A 30 -10.31 -12.37 -9.47
N ILE A 31 -9.38 -12.54 -8.54
CA ILE A 31 -9.43 -11.93 -7.20
C ILE A 31 -8.20 -11.03 -7.04
N PHE A 32 -8.41 -9.76 -6.70
CA PHE A 32 -7.35 -8.82 -6.32
C PHE A 32 -7.20 -8.78 -4.80
N ILE A 33 -5.98 -8.93 -4.32
CA ILE A 33 -5.68 -9.10 -2.90
C ILE A 33 -4.50 -8.18 -2.54
N PRO A 34 -4.68 -7.14 -1.71
CA PRO A 34 -3.56 -6.30 -1.28
C PRO A 34 -2.64 -7.04 -0.30
N ASP A 35 -1.42 -6.51 -0.17
CA ASP A 35 -0.41 -6.94 0.81
C ASP A 35 0.08 -8.39 0.65
N VAL A 36 0.03 -8.96 -0.57
CA VAL A 36 0.54 -10.29 -0.91
C VAL A 36 1.51 -10.27 -2.09
N ILE A 37 2.29 -11.31 -2.25
CA ILE A 37 3.35 -11.46 -3.25
C ILE A 37 3.10 -12.72 -4.08
N LYS A 38 3.41 -12.66 -5.37
CA LYS A 38 3.40 -13.83 -6.26
C LYS A 38 4.12 -15.03 -5.64
N GLY A 39 3.49 -16.20 -5.73
CA GLY A 39 3.97 -17.47 -5.17
C GLY A 39 3.57 -17.69 -3.70
N GLU A 40 2.92 -16.74 -3.04
CA GLU A 40 2.40 -16.98 -1.70
C GLU A 40 1.09 -17.77 -1.74
N LYS A 41 0.90 -18.62 -0.75
CA LYS A 41 -0.37 -19.29 -0.46
C LYS A 41 -1.02 -18.60 0.73
N VAL A 42 -2.24 -18.12 0.55
CA VAL A 42 -2.91 -17.27 1.54
C VAL A 42 -4.36 -17.69 1.76
N LYS A 43 -4.85 -17.50 2.98
CA LYS A 43 -6.26 -17.55 3.31
C LYS A 43 -6.82 -16.13 3.23
N ILE A 44 -7.89 -15.95 2.46
CA ILE A 44 -8.50 -14.67 2.19
C ILE A 44 -9.98 -14.65 2.55
N LEU A 45 -10.50 -13.47 2.86
CA LEU A 45 -11.93 -13.17 2.97
C LEU A 45 -12.33 -12.32 1.76
N ILE A 46 -13.38 -12.71 1.04
CA ILE A 46 -13.94 -11.88 -0.03
C ILE A 46 -14.68 -10.70 0.56
N VAL A 47 -14.22 -9.48 0.23
CA VAL A 47 -14.81 -8.23 0.76
C VAL A 47 -15.75 -7.53 -0.21
N LYS A 48 -15.55 -7.75 -1.52
CA LYS A 48 -16.39 -7.17 -2.57
C LYS A 48 -16.36 -8.06 -3.81
N VAL A 49 -17.52 -8.24 -4.42
CA VAL A 49 -17.68 -8.96 -5.70
C VAL A 49 -18.25 -8.00 -6.73
N LEU A 50 -17.66 -7.97 -7.92
CA LEU A 50 -18.10 -7.25 -9.11
C LEU A 50 -18.40 -8.27 -10.22
N SER A 51 -18.92 -7.82 -11.35
CA SER A 51 -19.30 -8.71 -12.47
C SER A 51 -18.11 -9.47 -13.08
N SER A 52 -16.91 -8.87 -13.10
CA SER A 52 -15.70 -9.41 -13.75
C SER A 52 -14.60 -9.85 -12.79
N HIS A 53 -14.65 -9.44 -11.54
CA HIS A 53 -13.61 -9.73 -10.54
C HIS A 53 -14.10 -9.51 -9.11
N ALA A 54 -13.32 -9.95 -8.12
CA ALA A 54 -13.57 -9.66 -6.72
C ALA A 54 -12.34 -9.08 -6.02
N PHE A 55 -12.56 -8.55 -4.82
CA PHE A 55 -11.50 -8.10 -3.91
C PHE A 55 -11.48 -8.98 -2.67
N GLY A 56 -10.29 -9.45 -2.32
CA GLY A 56 -10.04 -10.22 -1.11
C GLY A 56 -9.20 -9.43 -0.09
N LYS A 57 -9.38 -9.76 1.17
CA LYS A 57 -8.52 -9.33 2.28
C LYS A 57 -7.81 -10.53 2.85
N VAL A 58 -6.51 -10.43 3.08
CA VAL A 58 -5.72 -11.49 3.71
C VAL A 58 -6.17 -11.69 5.17
N ILE A 59 -6.46 -12.94 5.52
CA ILE A 59 -6.67 -13.40 6.90
C ILE A 59 -5.36 -13.98 7.43
N GLU A 60 -4.71 -14.84 6.62
CA GLU A 60 -3.51 -15.56 7.01
C GLU A 60 -2.60 -15.80 5.79
N ILE A 61 -1.30 -15.73 5.99
CA ILE A 61 -0.31 -16.15 5.00
C ILE A 61 0.18 -17.53 5.39
N ILE A 62 -0.25 -18.55 4.63
CA ILE A 62 0.06 -19.96 4.88
C ILE A 62 1.50 -20.28 4.46
N SER A 63 1.91 -19.78 3.27
CA SER A 63 3.27 -19.92 2.75
C SER A 63 3.78 -18.57 2.29
N LYS A 64 4.89 -18.12 2.84
CA LYS A 64 5.51 -16.82 2.54
C LYS A 64 6.46 -16.95 1.36
N SER A 65 6.48 -15.91 0.51
CA SER A 65 7.54 -15.73 -0.48
C SER A 65 8.88 -15.40 0.20
N GLU A 66 9.98 -15.87 -0.37
CA GLU A 66 11.34 -15.46 0.05
C GLU A 66 11.58 -13.95 -0.09
N PHE A 67 10.83 -13.27 -0.96
CA PHE A 67 10.91 -11.82 -1.18
C PHE A 67 10.09 -11.02 -0.15
N ARG A 68 9.40 -11.67 0.77
CA ARG A 68 8.67 -10.98 1.82
C ARG A 68 9.61 -10.45 2.89
N GLN A 69 9.38 -9.21 3.29
CA GLN A 69 10.09 -8.56 4.38
C GLN A 69 9.13 -7.85 5.34
N ASP A 70 9.64 -7.46 6.49
CA ASP A 70 8.94 -6.49 7.35
C ASP A 70 8.90 -5.14 6.64
N ALA A 71 7.74 -4.49 6.65
CA ALA A 71 7.58 -3.16 6.06
C ALA A 71 8.39 -2.08 6.81
N GLY A 72 8.78 -2.34 8.06
CA GLY A 72 9.57 -1.42 8.90
C GLY A 72 8.86 -0.11 9.22
N CYS A 73 7.52 -0.06 9.08
CA CYS A 73 6.70 1.13 9.27
C CYS A 73 5.44 0.77 10.05
N LEU A 74 5.24 1.39 11.21
CA LEU A 74 4.13 1.11 12.11
C LEU A 74 2.75 1.42 11.49
N THR A 75 2.70 2.42 10.63
CA THR A 75 1.44 2.85 9.98
C THR A 75 1.18 2.17 8.64
N TYR A 76 2.07 1.28 8.16
CA TYR A 76 2.03 0.71 6.80
C TYR A 76 0.67 0.13 6.41
N LYS A 77 0.06 -0.67 7.27
CA LYS A 77 -1.23 -1.33 6.97
C LYS A 77 -2.40 -0.35 6.78
N ARG A 78 -2.33 0.80 7.42
CA ARG A 78 -3.39 1.82 7.41
C ARG A 78 -3.08 2.98 6.46
N CYS A 79 -1.81 3.36 6.32
CA CYS A 79 -1.35 4.47 5.50
C CYS A 79 -1.53 4.20 4.00
N GLY A 80 -2.05 5.16 3.26
CA GLY A 80 -2.20 5.10 1.80
C GLY A 80 -0.92 5.37 1.00
N GLY A 81 0.19 5.70 1.66
CA GLY A 81 1.40 6.20 0.99
C GLY A 81 2.30 5.14 0.35
N CYS A 82 2.20 3.87 0.75
CA CYS A 82 3.06 2.79 0.28
C CYS A 82 2.26 1.51 0.03
N ASN A 83 2.51 0.85 -1.12
CA ASN A 83 1.86 -0.42 -1.47
C ASN A 83 2.82 -1.62 -1.45
N LEU A 84 4.13 -1.42 -1.61
CA LEU A 84 5.11 -2.48 -1.86
C LEU A 84 6.15 -2.68 -0.75
N ARG A 85 6.00 -2.02 0.41
CA ARG A 85 7.04 -2.10 1.46
C ARG A 85 7.20 -3.47 2.11
N HIS A 86 6.22 -4.33 2.01
CA HIS A 86 6.29 -5.73 2.46
C HIS A 86 7.10 -6.63 1.51
N ILE A 87 7.61 -6.08 0.40
CA ILE A 87 8.39 -6.77 -0.63
C ILE A 87 9.81 -6.22 -0.63
N ARG A 88 10.82 -7.08 -0.76
CA ARG A 88 12.22 -6.67 -0.94
C ARG A 88 12.35 -5.77 -2.14
N TYR A 89 13.19 -4.74 -2.04
CA TYR A 89 13.29 -3.67 -3.05
C TYR A 89 13.59 -4.21 -4.45
N GLU A 90 14.53 -5.13 -4.58
CA GLU A 90 14.93 -5.74 -5.86
C GLU A 90 13.74 -6.42 -6.55
N GLN A 91 12.88 -7.08 -5.78
CA GLN A 91 11.67 -7.71 -6.32
C GLN A 91 10.63 -6.65 -6.75
N THR A 92 10.57 -5.50 -6.09
CA THR A 92 9.69 -4.42 -6.52
C THR A 92 10.07 -3.86 -7.89
N LEU A 93 11.36 -3.85 -8.23
CA LEU A 93 11.85 -3.43 -9.56
C LEU A 93 11.36 -4.40 -10.64
N LYS A 94 11.42 -5.71 -10.38
CA LYS A 94 10.91 -6.75 -11.29
C LYS A 94 9.39 -6.65 -11.47
N ILE A 95 8.64 -6.41 -10.41
CA ILE A 95 7.18 -6.20 -10.49
C ILE A 95 6.86 -5.01 -11.38
N LYS A 96 7.57 -3.89 -11.25
CA LYS A 96 7.40 -2.70 -12.09
C LYS A 96 7.73 -2.96 -13.55
N GLN A 97 8.84 -3.65 -13.83
CA GLN A 97 9.23 -4.04 -15.19
C GLN A 97 8.15 -4.92 -15.81
N ASN A 98 7.68 -5.95 -15.10
CA ASN A 98 6.65 -6.86 -15.59
C ASN A 98 5.32 -6.16 -15.85
N ALA A 99 4.93 -5.19 -15.02
CA ALA A 99 3.74 -4.39 -15.24
C ALA A 99 3.82 -3.60 -16.56
N VAL A 100 4.95 -2.93 -16.80
CA VAL A 100 5.20 -2.21 -18.08
C VAL A 100 5.25 -3.18 -19.26
N GLN A 101 5.95 -4.31 -19.12
CA GLN A 101 6.03 -5.35 -20.17
C GLN A 101 4.63 -5.87 -20.54
N SER A 102 3.77 -6.08 -19.55
CA SER A 102 2.39 -6.53 -19.77
C SER A 102 1.57 -5.50 -20.56
N LEU A 103 1.74 -4.20 -20.27
CA LEU A 103 1.10 -3.12 -21.01
C LEU A 103 1.63 -3.05 -22.46
N VAL A 104 2.93 -3.12 -22.65
CA VAL A 104 3.58 -3.14 -23.98
C VAL A 104 3.04 -4.30 -24.81
N ASN A 105 2.99 -5.51 -24.26
CA ASN A 105 2.50 -6.70 -24.95
C ASN A 105 1.01 -6.61 -25.33
N LYS A 106 0.21 -5.92 -24.52
CA LYS A 106 -1.23 -5.71 -24.83
C LYS A 106 -1.45 -4.63 -25.88
N THR A 107 -0.61 -3.60 -25.90
CA THR A 107 -0.80 -2.42 -26.75
C THR A 107 -0.10 -2.53 -28.09
N LEU A 108 1.11 -3.11 -28.10
CA LEU A 108 1.94 -3.22 -29.29
C LEU A 108 1.87 -4.65 -29.85
N LYS A 109 1.70 -4.77 -31.17
CA LYS A 109 1.76 -6.05 -31.87
C LYS A 109 3.21 -6.56 -32.10
N THR A 110 4.19 -5.90 -31.50
CA THR A 110 5.63 -6.23 -31.64
C THR A 110 6.14 -6.89 -30.38
N LYS A 111 7.13 -7.77 -30.49
CA LYS A 111 7.84 -8.39 -29.35
C LYS A 111 8.92 -7.43 -28.81
N LEU A 112 8.51 -6.26 -28.36
CA LEU A 112 9.43 -5.31 -27.74
C LEU A 112 9.67 -5.71 -26.29
N GLN A 113 10.95 -5.85 -25.92
CA GLN A 113 11.34 -6.19 -24.55
C GLN A 113 11.65 -4.94 -23.75
N VAL A 114 10.99 -4.79 -22.62
CA VAL A 114 11.22 -3.69 -21.67
C VAL A 114 12.52 -3.94 -20.94
N GLN A 115 13.39 -2.93 -20.90
CA GLN A 115 14.65 -2.94 -20.15
C GLN A 115 14.40 -3.10 -18.65
N GLU A 116 15.44 -3.51 -17.93
CA GLU A 116 15.37 -3.60 -16.46
C GLU A 116 15.07 -2.24 -15.84
N THR A 117 14.27 -2.24 -14.78
CA THR A 117 13.95 -1.01 -14.05
C THR A 117 15.21 -0.49 -13.36
N ILE A 118 15.59 0.75 -13.65
CA ILE A 118 16.70 1.41 -12.96
C ILE A 118 16.28 1.66 -11.50
N GLY A 119 17.02 1.06 -10.57
CA GLY A 119 16.77 1.15 -9.14
C GLY A 119 17.54 2.31 -8.50
N MET A 120 17.11 2.69 -7.29
CA MET A 120 17.84 3.62 -6.41
C MET A 120 18.78 2.82 -5.51
N GLU A 121 19.98 3.35 -5.24
CA GLU A 121 20.89 2.78 -4.24
C GLU A 121 20.31 2.86 -2.82
N LYS A 122 19.62 3.95 -2.50
CA LYS A 122 18.97 4.19 -1.21
C LYS A 122 17.50 4.53 -1.41
N PRO A 123 16.58 3.53 -1.42
CA PRO A 123 15.15 3.76 -1.69
C PRO A 123 14.38 4.27 -0.45
N PHE A 124 15.01 5.17 0.29
CA PHE A 124 14.47 5.80 1.50
C PHE A 124 14.57 7.31 1.39
N HIS A 125 13.66 8.02 2.06
CA HIS A 125 13.66 9.49 2.19
C HIS A 125 13.71 10.24 0.85
N TYR A 126 13.20 9.64 -0.23
CA TYR A 126 13.28 10.17 -1.59
C TYR A 126 12.17 11.16 -1.95
N ARG A 127 11.10 11.24 -1.14
CA ARG A 127 10.00 12.16 -1.41
C ARG A 127 10.40 13.58 -1.14
N ASN A 128 10.30 14.44 -2.18
CA ASN A 128 10.55 15.87 -2.10
C ASN A 128 9.29 16.68 -1.77
N LYS A 129 8.09 16.15 -2.08
CA LYS A 129 6.82 16.75 -1.69
C LYS A 129 6.20 15.93 -0.57
N ALA A 130 6.01 16.54 0.59
CA ALA A 130 5.35 15.97 1.75
C ALA A 130 4.03 16.70 2.01
N GLN A 131 3.01 15.97 2.43
CA GLN A 131 1.76 16.50 2.96
C GLN A 131 1.53 15.88 4.33
N TYR A 132 1.42 16.72 5.33
CA TYR A 132 1.19 16.33 6.72
C TYR A 132 -0.16 16.91 7.16
N PRO A 133 -1.28 16.17 7.01
CA PRO A 133 -2.55 16.61 7.55
C PRO A 133 -2.48 16.73 9.05
N PHE A 134 -3.11 17.75 9.57
CA PHE A 134 -3.42 17.87 10.98
C PHE A 134 -4.79 17.23 11.24
N GLY A 135 -4.95 16.67 12.41
CA GLY A 135 -6.20 16.06 12.85
C GLY A 135 -6.32 16.10 14.36
N ILE A 136 -7.41 15.54 14.86
CA ILE A 136 -7.67 15.38 16.28
C ILE A 136 -7.76 13.88 16.55
N ASP A 137 -7.04 13.40 17.55
CA ASP A 137 -7.11 12.00 17.95
C ASP A 137 -8.38 11.70 18.79
N LYS A 138 -8.52 10.45 19.22
CA LYS A 138 -9.68 10.00 20.02
C LYS A 138 -9.78 10.63 21.39
N CYS A 139 -8.68 11.24 21.87
CA CYS A 139 -8.62 11.94 23.16
C CYS A 139 -8.89 13.45 23.01
N GLY A 140 -9.13 13.94 21.79
CA GLY A 140 -9.33 15.36 21.52
C GLY A 140 -8.03 16.14 21.32
N GLU A 141 -6.87 15.46 21.26
CA GLU A 141 -5.57 16.09 21.13
C GLU A 141 -5.16 16.31 19.67
N PRO A 142 -4.54 17.48 19.36
CA PRO A 142 -3.94 17.73 18.05
C PRO A 142 -2.89 16.69 17.69
N VAL A 143 -3.01 16.14 16.49
CA VAL A 143 -2.04 15.21 15.90
C VAL A 143 -1.67 15.63 14.50
N ILE A 144 -0.49 15.20 14.06
CA ILE A 144 -0.03 15.32 12.68
C ILE A 144 0.29 13.94 12.15
N GLY A 145 0.02 13.69 10.87
CA GLY A 145 0.23 12.35 10.37
C GLY A 145 0.02 12.17 8.88
N VAL A 146 -0.60 11.09 8.52
CA VAL A 146 -0.94 10.69 7.17
C VAL A 146 -2.40 10.27 7.09
N TYR A 147 -3.01 10.39 5.91
CA TYR A 147 -4.37 9.87 5.73
C TYR A 147 -4.40 8.34 5.68
N ALA A 148 -5.40 7.76 6.33
CA ALA A 148 -5.74 6.37 6.16
C ALA A 148 -6.19 6.11 4.72
N LYS A 149 -5.93 4.89 4.23
CA LYS A 149 -6.31 4.48 2.85
C LYS A 149 -7.79 4.79 2.59
N ARG A 150 -8.06 5.59 1.54
CA ARG A 150 -9.41 5.92 1.06
C ARG A 150 -10.30 6.67 2.06
N THR A 151 -9.70 7.40 3.00
CA THR A 151 -10.42 8.23 3.97
C THR A 151 -9.66 9.53 4.23
N HIS A 152 -10.28 10.48 4.94
CA HIS A 152 -9.64 11.67 5.49
C HIS A 152 -9.27 11.51 6.98
N GLU A 153 -9.36 10.28 7.53
CA GLU A 153 -8.89 10.00 8.89
C GLU A 153 -7.37 10.20 8.97
N VAL A 154 -6.95 11.07 9.88
CA VAL A 154 -5.52 11.32 10.12
C VAL A 154 -4.98 10.25 11.08
N ILE A 155 -4.01 9.48 10.61
CA ILE A 155 -3.27 8.52 11.43
C ILE A 155 -2.03 9.23 11.96
N PRO A 156 -1.85 9.34 13.29
CA PRO A 156 -0.63 9.89 13.86
C PRO A 156 0.61 9.17 13.32
N MET A 157 1.62 9.93 12.94
CA MET A 157 2.85 9.39 12.36
C MET A 157 4.07 9.95 13.11
N GLU A 158 4.88 9.04 13.64
CA GLU A 158 6.13 9.41 14.31
C GLU A 158 7.29 9.51 13.32
N LYS A 159 7.34 8.60 12.35
CA LYS A 159 8.41 8.50 11.35
C LYS A 159 7.88 7.92 10.03
N CYS A 160 8.35 8.49 8.92
CA CYS A 160 8.09 7.97 7.59
C CYS A 160 9.40 7.59 6.88
N LEU A 161 9.47 6.39 6.33
CA LEU A 161 10.68 5.89 5.69
C LEU A 161 10.90 6.42 4.27
N ILE A 162 9.93 7.13 3.70
CA ILE A 162 10.02 7.64 2.33
C ILE A 162 10.00 9.17 2.26
N GLN A 163 9.53 9.86 3.29
CA GLN A 163 9.54 11.33 3.35
C GLN A 163 10.90 11.85 3.81
N ASN A 164 11.21 13.09 3.43
CA ASN A 164 12.41 13.76 3.86
C ASN A 164 12.38 14.02 5.38
N THR A 165 13.46 13.71 6.08
CA THR A 165 13.56 13.84 7.54
C THR A 165 13.40 15.27 8.04
N GLN A 166 13.94 16.25 7.31
CA GLN A 166 13.77 17.67 7.66
C GLN A 166 12.31 18.11 7.62
N SER A 167 11.55 17.61 6.63
CA SER A 167 10.11 17.88 6.56
C SER A 167 9.36 17.33 7.77
N GLU A 168 9.76 16.17 8.28
CA GLU A 168 9.19 15.59 9.49
C GLU A 168 9.51 16.41 10.73
N GLU A 169 10.72 16.90 10.85
CA GLU A 169 11.14 17.76 11.98
C GLU A 169 10.37 19.08 11.99
N ILE A 170 10.22 19.71 10.83
CA ILE A 170 9.40 20.93 10.69
C ILE A 170 7.95 20.65 11.08
N ALA A 171 7.39 19.55 10.60
CA ALA A 171 6.03 19.17 10.91
C ALA A 171 5.81 18.95 12.41
N LYS A 172 6.73 18.29 13.09
CA LYS A 172 6.71 18.11 14.56
C LYS A 172 6.84 19.43 15.30
N TYR A 173 7.68 20.36 14.81
CA TYR A 173 7.80 21.68 15.39
C TYR A 173 6.49 22.47 15.30
N ILE A 174 5.84 22.43 14.12
CA ILE A 174 4.53 23.08 13.93
C ILE A 174 3.47 22.47 14.86
N LEU A 175 3.44 21.14 15.00
CA LEU A 175 2.51 20.48 15.91
C LEU A 175 2.72 20.95 17.37
N LYS A 176 3.98 21.05 17.80
CA LYS A 176 4.33 21.57 19.13
C LYS A 176 3.83 23.01 19.31
N PHE A 177 4.04 23.87 18.31
CA PHE A 177 3.56 25.25 18.33
C PHE A 177 2.02 25.32 18.43
N ILE A 178 1.29 24.51 17.67
CA ILE A 178 -0.18 24.41 17.70
C ILE A 178 -0.65 24.05 19.13
N LYS A 179 -0.05 23.02 19.73
CA LYS A 179 -0.40 22.57 21.09
C LYS A 179 -0.13 23.64 22.14
N GLN A 180 1.04 24.27 22.09
CA GLN A 180 1.43 25.30 23.06
C GLN A 180 0.53 26.54 23.01
N ASN A 181 0.09 26.92 21.81
CA ASN A 181 -0.75 28.10 21.62
C ASN A 181 -2.25 27.77 21.57
N LYS A 182 -2.65 26.52 21.83
CA LYS A 182 -4.05 26.05 21.81
C LYS A 182 -4.80 26.42 20.52
N ILE A 183 -4.10 26.32 19.38
CA ILE A 183 -4.70 26.62 18.07
C ILE A 183 -5.68 25.53 17.69
N ASN A 184 -6.91 25.92 17.38
CA ASN A 184 -7.93 25.00 16.93
C ASN A 184 -7.58 24.42 15.56
N ILE A 185 -7.66 23.11 15.43
CA ILE A 185 -7.51 22.41 14.15
C ILE A 185 -8.88 22.32 13.49
N HIS A 186 -8.92 22.63 12.19
CA HIS A 186 -10.13 22.43 11.38
C HIS A 186 -10.56 20.96 11.40
N ASN A 187 -11.83 20.74 11.66
CA ASN A 187 -12.45 19.42 11.60
C ASN A 187 -13.51 19.45 10.48
N GLU A 188 -13.37 18.62 9.48
CA GLU A 188 -14.31 18.54 8.34
C GLU A 188 -15.73 18.12 8.76
N ASN A 189 -15.90 17.62 9.99
CA ASN A 189 -17.17 17.14 10.52
C ASN A 189 -17.87 18.14 11.46
N THR A 190 -17.34 19.34 11.66
CA THR A 190 -17.95 20.38 12.54
C THR A 190 -18.15 21.69 11.80
#